data_e039a7a17a5b38c70a8a06ffd46280bd
#
_entry.id   e039a7a17a5b38c70a8a06ffd46280bd
#
_cell.length_a   1.000
_cell.length_b   1.000
_cell.length_c   1.000
_cell.angle_alpha   90.00
_cell.angle_beta   90.00
_cell.angle_gamma   90.00
#
_symmetry.space_group_name_H-M   'P 1'
#
loop_
_entity.id
_entity.type
_entity.pdbx_description
1 polymer ?
#
loop_
_entity_poly.entity_id
_entity_poly.type
_entity_poly.pdbx_seq_one_letter_code
_entity_poly.pdbx_strand_id
1 'polypeptide(L)'
;MKGVILYNVKAGKGKVAKRLDRIVAEFTKEGFEMEPRLIDFKSNPFDGIESVEIVVICGGDGTINYVVNQMREKGINPLIGVIPAGTANDFAGAIGMPKDYVKAARKIAQGKEHAVDCGEVNGRYFVNVLSFGVLTTTSQHTSDKAKRRYGKLAYIWVGLKDLITMHRMRLKVKVDGEVFDSEALMFLVFNGETAGRFHLAHGAKIDDGLFDVLVLERRNPIVTCVNMVRHLFRGKPRAIRHLRSSMIEIHAEKHEDTDVDGQPGPEFPMFVRCQAGALRVLR
;
A
#
# COMPACT_ATOMS: atom_id res chain seq x y z
N MET A 1 -24.85 13.34 -5.37
CA MET A 1 -23.97 12.97 -4.24
C MET A 1 -23.05 14.12 -3.88
N LYS A 2 -22.86 14.36 -2.56
CA LYS A 2 -21.94 15.40 -2.07
C LYS A 2 -20.62 14.76 -1.61
N GLY A 3 -19.53 15.42 -1.95
CA GLY A 3 -18.23 14.87 -1.60
C GLY A 3 -17.08 15.85 -1.63
N VAL A 4 -15.92 15.37 -1.26
CA VAL A 4 -14.69 16.15 -1.22
C VAL A 4 -13.62 15.56 -2.14
N ILE A 5 -12.84 16.44 -2.77
CA ILE A 5 -11.64 16.07 -3.52
C ILE A 5 -10.43 16.47 -2.68
N LEU A 6 -9.84 15.49 -2.01
CA LEU A 6 -8.65 15.68 -1.20
C LEU A 6 -7.39 15.65 -2.07
N TYR A 7 -6.61 16.73 -2.07
CA TYR A 7 -5.40 16.80 -2.88
C TYR A 7 -4.23 17.43 -2.14
N ASN A 8 -3.03 17.11 -2.57
CA ASN A 8 -1.80 17.74 -2.10
C ASN A 8 -1.20 18.58 -3.23
N VAL A 9 -0.82 19.83 -2.95
CA VAL A 9 -0.18 20.73 -3.95
C VAL A 9 1.07 20.12 -4.59
N LYS A 10 1.83 19.29 -3.88
CA LYS A 10 3.02 18.61 -4.39
C LYS A 10 2.70 17.36 -5.23
N ALA A 11 1.46 16.86 -5.17
CA ALA A 11 1.04 15.66 -5.89
C ALA A 11 1.21 15.83 -7.42
N GLY A 12 1.77 14.81 -8.06
CA GLY A 12 2.06 14.86 -9.49
C GLY A 12 2.96 16.01 -9.93
N LYS A 13 3.86 16.50 -9.05
CA LYS A 13 4.69 17.69 -9.27
C LYS A 13 3.85 18.95 -9.54
N GLY A 14 2.76 19.13 -8.79
CA GLY A 14 1.83 20.24 -8.93
C GLY A 14 0.86 20.15 -10.11
N LYS A 15 0.84 19.05 -10.84
CA LYS A 15 -0.04 18.87 -12.00
C LYS A 15 -1.50 18.64 -11.61
N VAL A 16 -1.77 18.11 -10.42
CA VAL A 16 -3.15 17.91 -9.92
C VAL A 16 -3.83 19.25 -9.75
N ALA A 17 -3.22 20.20 -9.03
CA ALA A 17 -3.79 21.53 -8.80
C ALA A 17 -4.12 22.25 -10.11
N LYS A 18 -3.24 22.14 -11.14
CA LYS A 18 -3.46 22.75 -12.48
C LYS A 18 -4.62 22.13 -13.28
N ARG A 19 -5.12 20.97 -12.88
CA ARG A 19 -6.20 20.25 -13.57
C ARG A 19 -7.45 20.09 -12.73
N LEU A 20 -7.47 20.75 -11.56
CA LEU A 20 -8.52 20.57 -10.56
C LEU A 20 -9.91 20.92 -11.12
N ASP A 21 -10.03 22.06 -11.85
CA ASP A 21 -11.29 22.46 -12.48
C ASP A 21 -11.81 21.41 -13.47
N ARG A 22 -10.90 20.80 -14.24
CA ARG A 22 -11.26 19.73 -15.18
C ARG A 22 -11.66 18.43 -14.48
N ILE A 23 -11.03 18.14 -13.33
CA ILE A 23 -11.39 16.99 -12.50
C ILE A 23 -12.79 17.23 -11.91
N VAL A 24 -13.06 18.38 -11.31
CA VAL A 24 -14.37 18.73 -10.76
C VAL A 24 -15.45 18.68 -11.85
N ALA A 25 -15.16 19.21 -13.04
CA ALA A 25 -16.11 19.21 -14.16
C ALA A 25 -16.56 17.79 -14.60
N GLU A 26 -15.71 16.77 -14.48
CA GLU A 26 -16.12 15.38 -14.80
C GLU A 26 -17.14 14.86 -13.77
N PHE A 27 -17.02 15.22 -12.50
CA PHE A 27 -18.00 14.87 -11.46
C PHE A 27 -19.30 15.64 -11.61
N THR A 28 -19.22 16.95 -11.91
CA THR A 28 -20.42 17.80 -12.12
C THR A 28 -21.30 17.28 -13.26
N LYS A 29 -20.72 16.76 -14.35
CA LYS A 29 -21.45 16.16 -15.46
C LYS A 29 -22.35 15.00 -15.04
N GLU A 30 -21.93 14.26 -14.02
CA GLU A 30 -22.64 13.09 -13.48
C GLU A 30 -23.47 13.46 -12.20
N GLY A 31 -23.68 14.75 -11.95
CA GLY A 31 -24.53 15.24 -10.88
C GLY A 31 -23.91 15.18 -9.46
N PHE A 32 -22.58 15.14 -9.37
CA PHE A 32 -21.90 15.24 -8.09
C PHE A 32 -21.59 16.70 -7.73
N GLU A 33 -21.76 17.02 -6.46
CA GLU A 33 -21.29 18.28 -5.86
C GLU A 33 -19.98 18.01 -5.13
N MET A 34 -18.86 18.43 -5.71
CA MET A 34 -17.53 18.14 -5.19
C MET A 34 -16.81 19.39 -4.71
N GLU A 35 -16.36 19.37 -3.46
CA GLU A 35 -15.55 20.44 -2.84
C GLU A 35 -14.07 20.06 -2.88
N PRO A 36 -13.19 20.77 -3.61
CA PRO A 36 -11.76 20.57 -3.52
C PRO A 36 -11.21 21.06 -2.18
N ARG A 37 -10.48 20.17 -1.47
CA ARG A 37 -9.78 20.47 -0.22
C ARG A 37 -8.31 20.12 -0.28
N LEU A 38 -7.48 21.04 0.16
CA LEU A 38 -6.06 20.81 0.33
C LEU A 38 -5.84 19.96 1.59
N ILE A 39 -5.06 18.89 1.48
CA ILE A 39 -4.68 18.09 2.65
C ILE A 39 -3.62 18.82 3.46
N ASP A 40 -3.93 19.08 4.72
CA ASP A 40 -2.96 19.36 5.76
C ASP A 40 -2.73 18.09 6.56
N PHE A 41 -1.53 17.53 6.46
CA PHE A 41 -1.16 16.28 7.16
C PHE A 41 -1.01 16.44 8.69
N LYS A 42 -1.28 17.63 9.23
CA LYS A 42 -1.25 17.91 10.66
C LYS A 42 -2.63 17.88 11.31
N SER A 43 -3.70 17.85 10.51
CA SER A 43 -5.09 17.84 10.97
C SER A 43 -5.91 16.83 10.19
N ASN A 44 -7.00 16.34 10.80
CA ASN A 44 -7.88 15.41 10.10
C ASN A 44 -8.59 16.12 8.94
N PRO A 45 -8.47 15.67 7.67
CA PRO A 45 -9.06 16.32 6.51
C PRO A 45 -10.59 16.34 6.54
N PHE A 46 -11.22 15.63 7.46
CA PHE A 46 -12.66 15.57 7.65
C PHE A 46 -13.17 16.47 8.78
N ASP A 47 -12.30 17.26 9.42
CA ASP A 47 -12.73 18.23 10.43
C ASP A 47 -13.62 19.28 9.80
N GLY A 48 -14.75 19.58 10.46
CA GLY A 48 -15.77 20.52 9.98
C GLY A 48 -16.64 19.99 8.84
N ILE A 49 -16.55 18.67 8.50
CA ILE A 49 -17.47 18.03 7.56
C ILE A 49 -18.51 17.23 8.36
N GLU A 50 -19.78 17.64 8.25
CA GLU A 50 -20.88 16.96 8.93
C GLU A 50 -21.22 15.61 8.29
N SER A 51 -21.18 15.55 6.95
CA SER A 51 -21.42 14.34 6.18
C SER A 51 -20.68 14.36 4.85
N VAL A 52 -20.17 13.19 4.43
CA VAL A 52 -19.51 13.01 3.15
C VAL A 52 -19.93 11.67 2.56
N GLU A 53 -20.50 11.70 1.33
CA GLU A 53 -20.94 10.48 0.63
C GLU A 53 -19.78 9.87 -0.19
N ILE A 54 -18.91 10.75 -0.73
CA ILE A 54 -17.75 10.33 -1.54
C ILE A 54 -16.52 11.17 -1.19
N VAL A 55 -15.37 10.49 -1.12
CA VAL A 55 -14.04 11.09 -0.96
C VAL A 55 -13.18 10.72 -2.16
N VAL A 56 -12.76 11.70 -2.94
CA VAL A 56 -11.84 11.50 -4.06
C VAL A 56 -10.43 11.89 -3.61
N ILE A 57 -9.52 10.92 -3.63
CA ILE A 57 -8.14 11.09 -3.15
C ILE A 57 -7.20 11.30 -4.34
N CYS A 58 -6.68 12.52 -4.50
CA CYS A 58 -5.69 12.85 -5.53
C CYS A 58 -4.28 12.75 -4.94
N GLY A 59 -3.67 11.57 -4.97
CA GLY A 59 -2.39 11.34 -4.32
C GLY A 59 -1.71 10.04 -4.74
N GLY A 60 -0.64 9.69 -4.04
CA GLY A 60 0.01 8.39 -4.08
C GLY A 60 -0.41 7.54 -2.89
N ASP A 61 0.20 6.34 -2.79
CA ASP A 61 -0.14 5.32 -1.79
C ASP A 61 -0.09 5.87 -0.36
N GLY A 62 0.93 6.66 0.01
CA GLY A 62 1.01 7.29 1.33
C GLY A 62 -0.12 8.30 1.62
N THR A 63 -0.63 9.01 0.59
CA THR A 63 -1.79 9.90 0.74
C THR A 63 -3.07 9.10 0.95
N ILE A 64 -3.22 7.99 0.21
CA ILE A 64 -4.37 7.08 0.33
C ILE A 64 -4.37 6.46 1.74
N ASN A 65 -3.23 5.93 2.17
CA ASN A 65 -3.06 5.37 3.52
C ASN A 65 -3.44 6.39 4.61
N TYR A 66 -2.93 7.62 4.51
CA TYR A 66 -3.26 8.69 5.45
C TYR A 66 -4.78 8.94 5.50
N VAL A 67 -5.42 9.15 4.36
CA VAL A 67 -6.86 9.44 4.29
C VAL A 67 -7.70 8.27 4.83
N VAL A 68 -7.35 7.03 4.49
CA VAL A 68 -8.04 5.83 5.03
C VAL A 68 -7.95 5.77 6.54
N ASN A 69 -6.77 6.02 7.13
CA ASN A 69 -6.62 6.05 8.58
C ASN A 69 -7.44 7.17 9.21
N GLN A 70 -7.49 8.37 8.61
CA GLN A 70 -8.29 9.49 9.09
C GLN A 70 -9.81 9.21 9.00
N MET A 71 -10.25 8.50 7.95
CA MET A 71 -11.65 8.04 7.85
C MET A 71 -12.00 7.08 8.99
N ARG A 72 -11.11 6.14 9.29
CA ARG A 72 -11.32 5.16 10.38
C ARG A 72 -11.34 5.83 11.75
N GLU A 73 -10.44 6.78 11.98
CA GLU A 73 -10.42 7.58 13.22
C GLU A 73 -11.75 8.34 13.44
N LYS A 74 -12.34 8.88 12.37
CA LYS A 74 -13.65 9.55 12.41
C LYS A 74 -14.84 8.59 12.40
N GLY A 75 -14.63 7.30 12.23
CA GLY A 75 -15.72 6.31 12.15
C GLY A 75 -16.61 6.47 10.91
N ILE A 76 -16.09 7.06 9.82
CA ILE A 76 -16.82 7.24 8.55
C ILE A 76 -16.38 6.22 7.50
N ASN A 77 -17.32 5.87 6.61
CA ASN A 77 -17.05 4.92 5.51
C ASN A 77 -17.70 5.40 4.19
N PRO A 78 -17.28 6.55 3.64
CA PRO A 78 -17.77 7.05 2.36
C PRO A 78 -17.31 6.19 1.19
N LEU A 79 -17.88 6.42 0.02
CA LEU A 79 -17.33 5.93 -1.24
C LEU A 79 -15.96 6.56 -1.49
N ILE A 80 -15.01 5.78 -2.00
CA ILE A 80 -13.65 6.23 -2.28
C ILE A 80 -13.42 6.25 -3.78
N GLY A 81 -12.98 7.39 -4.31
CA GLY A 81 -12.39 7.51 -5.65
C GLY A 81 -10.89 7.78 -5.53
N VAL A 82 -10.07 7.20 -6.41
CA VAL A 82 -8.63 7.41 -6.39
C VAL A 82 -8.12 7.94 -7.72
N ILE A 83 -7.49 9.11 -7.68
CA ILE A 83 -6.78 9.72 -8.81
C ILE A 83 -5.26 9.56 -8.57
N PRO A 84 -4.56 8.71 -9.34
CA PRO A 84 -3.17 8.36 -9.09
C PRO A 84 -2.23 9.52 -9.40
N ALA A 85 -1.67 10.15 -8.38
CA ALA A 85 -0.75 11.27 -8.51
C ALA A 85 0.59 11.08 -7.78
N GLY A 86 0.86 9.89 -7.30
CA GLY A 86 2.11 9.49 -6.66
C GLY A 86 3.15 8.92 -7.63
N THR A 87 4.19 8.32 -7.06
CA THR A 87 5.27 7.66 -7.80
C THR A 87 4.93 6.22 -8.14
N ALA A 88 4.54 5.39 -7.17
CA ALA A 88 4.20 3.98 -7.37
C ALA A 88 2.73 3.83 -7.80
N ASN A 89 1.80 4.32 -7.02
CA ASN A 89 0.35 4.21 -7.21
C ASN A 89 -0.10 2.74 -7.30
N ASP A 90 0.40 1.92 -6.38
CA ASP A 90 0.17 0.48 -6.36
C ASP A 90 -1.32 0.18 -6.10
N PHE A 91 -1.93 0.84 -5.10
CA PHE A 91 -3.36 0.71 -4.83
C PHE A 91 -4.23 1.14 -6.01
N ALA A 92 -3.94 2.30 -6.60
CA ALA A 92 -4.67 2.78 -7.77
C ALA A 92 -4.54 1.82 -8.97
N GLY A 93 -3.37 1.21 -9.13
CA GLY A 93 -3.13 0.16 -10.14
C GLY A 93 -3.96 -1.10 -9.88
N ALA A 94 -4.01 -1.57 -8.63
CA ALA A 94 -4.76 -2.75 -8.22
C ALA A 94 -6.28 -2.60 -8.47
N ILE A 95 -6.83 -1.40 -8.26
CA ILE A 95 -8.22 -1.08 -8.57
C ILE A 95 -8.44 -0.64 -10.04
N GLY A 96 -7.42 -0.76 -10.91
CA GLY A 96 -7.52 -0.51 -12.34
C GLY A 96 -7.70 0.95 -12.74
N MET A 97 -7.19 1.91 -11.96
CA MET A 97 -7.33 3.34 -12.27
C MET A 97 -6.38 3.81 -13.37
N PRO A 98 -6.85 4.61 -14.34
CA PRO A 98 -6.00 5.18 -15.37
C PRO A 98 -5.05 6.24 -14.80
N LYS A 99 -3.86 6.38 -15.42
CA LYS A 99 -2.83 7.35 -14.98
C LYS A 99 -3.17 8.80 -15.32
N ASP A 100 -4.05 9.05 -16.29
CA ASP A 100 -4.52 10.40 -16.62
C ASP A 100 -5.58 10.82 -15.60
N TYR A 101 -5.40 11.98 -14.99
CA TYR A 101 -6.23 12.46 -13.88
C TYR A 101 -7.69 12.70 -14.28
N VAL A 102 -7.92 13.23 -15.49
CA VAL A 102 -9.27 13.52 -15.99
C VAL A 102 -9.98 12.22 -16.39
N LYS A 103 -9.25 11.28 -17.01
CA LYS A 103 -9.81 9.95 -17.28
C LYS A 103 -10.11 9.18 -16.00
N ALA A 104 -9.26 9.33 -14.96
CA ALA A 104 -9.52 8.75 -13.65
C ALA A 104 -10.77 9.35 -13.00
N ALA A 105 -10.91 10.67 -13.02
CA ALA A 105 -12.10 11.36 -12.51
C ALA A 105 -13.38 10.90 -13.21
N ARG A 106 -13.35 10.82 -14.54
CA ARG A 106 -14.49 10.30 -15.34
C ARG A 106 -14.82 8.86 -14.98
N LYS A 107 -13.80 7.98 -14.86
CA LYS A 107 -14.02 6.59 -14.48
C LYS A 107 -14.66 6.47 -13.10
N ILE A 108 -14.23 7.30 -12.12
CA ILE A 108 -14.83 7.34 -10.78
C ILE A 108 -16.30 7.79 -10.87
N ALA A 109 -16.55 8.92 -11.55
CA ALA A 109 -17.88 9.51 -11.63
C ALA A 109 -18.92 8.59 -12.31
N GLN A 110 -18.48 7.76 -13.27
CA GLN A 110 -19.30 6.79 -13.99
C GLN A 110 -19.18 5.36 -13.43
N GLY A 111 -18.31 5.17 -12.42
CA GLY A 111 -17.98 3.87 -11.88
C GLY A 111 -19.07 3.27 -11.01
N LYS A 112 -18.92 1.96 -10.75
CA LYS A 112 -19.74 1.23 -9.80
C LYS A 112 -18.97 1.03 -8.50
N GLU A 113 -19.72 0.86 -7.42
CA GLU A 113 -19.15 0.51 -6.13
C GLU A 113 -18.60 -0.92 -6.14
N HIS A 114 -17.40 -1.07 -5.62
CA HIS A 114 -16.73 -2.34 -5.40
C HIS A 114 -16.19 -2.36 -3.96
N ALA A 115 -16.44 -3.45 -3.26
CA ALA A 115 -15.81 -3.70 -1.97
C ALA A 115 -14.35 -4.10 -2.18
N VAL A 116 -13.45 -3.53 -1.38
CA VAL A 116 -12.02 -3.78 -1.43
C VAL A 116 -11.52 -3.99 0.00
N ASP A 117 -10.61 -4.92 0.18
CA ASP A 117 -10.05 -5.26 1.46
C ASP A 117 -9.08 -4.18 1.97
N CYS A 118 -8.91 -4.13 3.28
CA CYS A 118 -7.98 -3.25 3.95
C CYS A 118 -7.26 -4.02 5.05
N GLY A 119 -5.96 -3.84 5.17
CA GLY A 119 -5.22 -4.43 6.27
C GLY A 119 -5.29 -3.57 7.53
N GLU A 120 -5.27 -4.22 8.68
CA GLU A 120 -5.11 -3.59 9.99
C GLU A 120 -3.97 -4.27 10.73
N VAL A 121 -3.06 -3.48 11.30
CA VAL A 121 -2.01 -3.94 12.20
C VAL A 121 -1.96 -3.07 13.44
N ASN A 122 -2.22 -3.66 14.61
CA ASN A 122 -2.23 -2.97 15.91
C ASN A 122 -3.04 -1.65 15.89
N GLY A 123 -4.24 -1.66 15.25
CA GLY A 123 -5.11 -0.49 15.13
C GLY A 123 -4.77 0.50 14.01
N ARG A 124 -3.69 0.28 13.26
CA ARG A 124 -3.30 1.07 12.10
C ARG A 124 -3.66 0.36 10.80
N TYR A 125 -4.25 1.09 9.86
CA TYR A 125 -4.71 0.53 8.59
C TYR A 125 -3.65 0.67 7.49
N PHE A 126 -3.62 -0.31 6.57
CA PHE A 126 -2.81 -0.28 5.36
C PHE A 126 -3.60 -0.78 4.15
N VAL A 127 -3.26 -0.26 2.98
CA VAL A 127 -3.98 -0.55 1.73
C VAL A 127 -3.17 -1.43 0.76
N ASN A 128 -1.85 -1.47 0.90
CA ASN A 128 -0.97 -2.23 0.01
C ASN A 128 -0.16 -3.30 0.74
N VAL A 129 0.75 -2.90 1.63
CA VAL A 129 1.74 -3.82 2.19
C VAL A 129 2.19 -3.43 3.59
N LEU A 130 2.30 -4.42 4.48
CA LEU A 130 3.10 -4.38 5.70
C LEU A 130 4.40 -5.14 5.42
N SER A 131 5.53 -4.55 5.76
CA SER A 131 6.84 -5.15 5.51
C SER A 131 7.83 -4.94 6.66
N PHE A 132 8.78 -5.86 6.81
CA PHE A 132 9.94 -5.70 7.67
C PHE A 132 11.11 -6.57 7.18
N GLY A 133 12.32 -6.19 7.60
CA GLY A 133 13.56 -6.77 7.12
C GLY A 133 14.19 -6.02 5.95
N VAL A 134 14.79 -6.70 4.99
CA VAL A 134 15.63 -6.12 3.93
C VAL A 134 15.03 -4.94 3.19
N LEU A 135 13.76 -4.99 2.84
CA LEU A 135 13.15 -3.91 2.05
C LEU A 135 12.87 -2.65 2.86
N THR A 136 12.67 -2.78 4.15
CA THR A 136 12.35 -1.66 5.05
C THR A 136 13.56 -0.76 5.24
N THR A 137 14.71 -1.32 5.56
CA THR A 137 15.98 -0.58 5.68
C THR A 137 16.43 0.03 4.35
N THR A 138 16.25 -0.68 3.24
CA THR A 138 16.61 -0.18 1.90
C THR A 138 15.75 1.02 1.48
N SER A 139 14.46 1.03 1.82
CA SER A 139 13.55 2.13 1.48
C SER A 139 13.91 3.42 2.24
N GLN A 140 14.35 3.30 3.49
CA GLN A 140 14.73 4.42 4.35
C GLN A 140 16.12 5.00 4.01
N HIS A 141 17.08 4.15 3.60
CA HIS A 141 18.47 4.56 3.33
C HIS A 141 18.77 4.90 1.86
N THR A 142 17.88 4.62 0.92
CA THR A 142 18.14 4.93 -0.49
C THR A 142 17.91 6.40 -0.78
N SER A 143 18.99 7.14 -1.08
CA SER A 143 18.89 8.57 -1.40
C SER A 143 18.04 8.83 -2.64
N ASP A 144 17.26 9.91 -2.65
CA ASP A 144 16.41 10.33 -3.77
C ASP A 144 17.18 10.54 -5.08
N LYS A 145 18.50 10.79 -5.00
CA LYS A 145 19.39 10.92 -6.18
C LYS A 145 19.63 9.59 -6.87
N ALA A 146 19.82 8.49 -6.12
CA ALA A 146 20.00 7.15 -6.68
C ALA A 146 18.70 6.62 -7.30
N LYS A 147 17.56 6.87 -6.66
CA LYS A 147 16.21 6.57 -7.18
C LYS A 147 15.93 7.21 -8.53
N ARG A 148 16.40 8.45 -8.73
CA ARG A 148 16.23 9.20 -9.99
C ARG A 148 17.15 8.73 -11.12
N ARG A 149 18.37 8.29 -10.83
CA ARG A 149 19.40 7.99 -11.85
C ARG A 149 19.34 6.56 -12.37
N TYR A 150 19.04 5.59 -11.53
CA TYR A 150 19.13 4.15 -11.87
C TYR A 150 17.78 3.42 -11.84
N GLY A 151 16.69 4.10 -11.47
CA GLY A 151 15.33 3.53 -11.49
C GLY A 151 15.21 2.21 -10.73
N LYS A 152 14.43 1.27 -11.28
CA LYS A 152 14.20 -0.05 -10.68
C LYS A 152 15.47 -0.88 -10.42
N LEU A 153 16.50 -0.74 -11.27
CA LEU A 153 17.76 -1.49 -11.15
C LEU A 153 18.56 -1.10 -9.90
N ALA A 154 18.49 0.19 -9.47
CA ALA A 154 19.14 0.62 -8.24
C ALA A 154 18.54 -0.05 -7.01
N TYR A 155 17.22 -0.20 -6.95
CA TYR A 155 16.56 -0.90 -5.85
C TYR A 155 16.95 -2.37 -5.78
N ILE A 156 17.01 -3.03 -6.94
CA ILE A 156 17.43 -4.43 -7.02
C ILE A 156 18.88 -4.58 -6.53
N TRP A 157 19.79 -3.69 -6.96
CA TRP A 157 21.19 -3.75 -6.57
C TRP A 157 21.43 -3.48 -5.08
N VAL A 158 20.78 -2.45 -4.54
CA VAL A 158 20.86 -2.13 -3.10
C VAL A 158 20.22 -3.26 -2.28
N GLY A 159 19.03 -3.72 -2.68
CA GLY A 159 18.37 -4.84 -2.00
C GLY A 159 19.18 -6.14 -2.03
N LEU A 160 19.87 -6.46 -3.14
CA LEU A 160 20.75 -7.63 -3.23
C LEU A 160 22.00 -7.48 -2.33
N LYS A 161 22.57 -6.29 -2.24
CA LYS A 161 23.70 -6.02 -1.36
C LYS A 161 23.29 -6.16 0.12
N ASP A 162 22.12 -5.61 0.46
CA ASP A 162 21.58 -5.69 1.80
C ASP A 162 21.22 -7.14 2.19
N LEU A 163 20.72 -7.96 1.26
CA LEU A 163 20.48 -9.40 1.48
C LEU A 163 21.73 -10.17 1.94
N ILE A 164 22.94 -9.77 1.50
CA ILE A 164 24.19 -10.42 1.84
C ILE A 164 24.65 -10.04 3.25
N THR A 165 24.39 -8.80 3.67
CA THR A 165 24.90 -8.20 4.91
C THR A 165 23.92 -8.27 6.07
N MET A 166 22.63 -8.56 5.82
CA MET A 166 21.60 -8.50 6.85
C MET A 166 21.61 -9.63 7.85
N HIS A 167 21.31 -9.26 9.09
CA HIS A 167 21.04 -10.20 10.15
C HIS A 167 19.70 -10.90 9.92
N ARG A 168 19.59 -12.11 10.43
CA ARG A 168 18.36 -12.90 10.44
C ARG A 168 17.45 -12.41 11.55
N MET A 169 16.20 -12.25 11.22
CA MET A 169 15.13 -12.05 12.19
C MET A 169 14.61 -13.40 12.64
N ARG A 170 14.58 -13.64 13.95
CA ARG A 170 13.91 -14.81 14.49
C ARG A 170 12.50 -14.44 14.87
N LEU A 171 11.58 -15.08 14.18
CA LEU A 171 10.16 -14.79 14.26
C LEU A 171 9.40 -16.01 14.74
N LYS A 172 8.44 -15.80 15.62
CA LYS A 172 7.38 -16.76 15.89
C LYS A 172 6.11 -16.24 15.24
N VAL A 173 5.59 -17.00 14.28
CA VAL A 173 4.47 -16.58 13.45
C VAL A 173 3.31 -17.55 13.65
N LYS A 174 2.12 -17.00 13.88
CA LYS A 174 0.87 -17.74 13.92
C LYS A 174 -0.01 -17.28 12.78
N VAL A 175 -0.40 -18.24 11.94
CA VAL A 175 -1.25 -18.04 10.75
C VAL A 175 -2.39 -19.04 10.80
N ASP A 176 -3.63 -18.58 10.81
CA ASP A 176 -4.84 -19.42 10.85
C ASP A 176 -4.82 -20.50 11.97
N GLY A 177 -4.18 -20.17 13.09
CA GLY A 177 -4.05 -21.06 14.24
C GLY A 177 -2.81 -21.96 14.23
N GLU A 178 -2.13 -22.12 13.12
CA GLU A 178 -0.84 -22.81 13.04
C GLU A 178 0.31 -21.90 13.48
N VAL A 179 1.21 -22.44 14.32
CA VAL A 179 2.36 -21.71 14.83
C VAL A 179 3.63 -22.31 14.25
N PHE A 180 4.51 -21.46 13.74
CA PHE A 180 5.82 -21.88 13.27
C PHE A 180 6.90 -20.84 13.61
N ASP A 181 8.11 -21.31 13.80
CA ASP A 181 9.30 -20.46 13.94
C ASP A 181 9.94 -20.26 12.57
N SER A 182 10.45 -19.06 12.32
CA SER A 182 11.13 -18.72 11.06
C SER A 182 12.37 -17.88 11.30
N GLU A 183 13.47 -18.23 10.62
CA GLU A 183 14.63 -17.35 10.47
C GLU A 183 14.51 -16.58 9.13
N ALA A 184 13.82 -15.43 9.16
CA ALA A 184 13.52 -14.64 7.98
C ALA A 184 14.55 -13.55 7.72
N LEU A 185 14.77 -13.23 6.45
CA LEU A 185 15.47 -12.04 5.98
C LEU A 185 14.47 -10.95 5.60
N MET A 186 13.26 -11.34 5.21
CA MET A 186 12.20 -10.44 4.78
C MET A 186 10.84 -11.08 5.05
N PHE A 187 9.91 -10.28 5.52
CA PHE A 187 8.52 -10.67 5.73
C PHE A 187 7.62 -9.60 5.12
N LEU A 188 6.71 -10.01 4.25
CA LEU A 188 5.79 -9.12 3.55
C LEU A 188 4.38 -9.64 3.68
N VAL A 189 3.43 -8.77 4.01
CA VAL A 189 2.00 -9.05 4.04
C VAL A 189 1.34 -8.14 3.00
N PHE A 190 0.89 -8.72 1.92
CA PHE A 190 0.30 -8.00 0.80
C PHE A 190 -1.23 -8.04 0.84
N ASN A 191 -1.84 -6.88 0.58
CA ASN A 191 -3.26 -6.75 0.28
C ASN A 191 -3.54 -6.77 -1.24
N GLY A 192 -2.52 -6.69 -2.08
CA GLY A 192 -2.60 -6.74 -3.53
C GLY A 192 -1.30 -7.27 -4.13
N GLU A 193 -1.15 -7.24 -5.46
CA GLU A 193 -0.01 -7.87 -6.14
C GLU A 193 1.29 -7.09 -6.04
N THR A 194 1.25 -5.77 -5.81
CA THR A 194 2.40 -4.90 -6.03
C THR A 194 2.80 -4.09 -4.80
N ALA A 195 4.12 -3.88 -4.65
CA ALA A 195 4.69 -2.88 -3.77
C ALA A 195 5.82 -2.15 -4.50
N GLY A 196 5.80 -0.80 -4.51
CA GLY A 196 6.78 0.02 -5.18
C GLY A 196 6.87 -0.26 -6.70
N ARG A 197 5.77 -0.66 -7.36
CA ARG A 197 5.68 -1.11 -8.75
C ARG A 197 6.32 -2.49 -9.04
N PHE A 198 6.72 -3.23 -8.03
CA PHE A 198 7.19 -4.60 -8.22
C PHE A 198 6.02 -5.55 -8.01
N HIS A 199 5.80 -6.45 -8.95
CA HIS A 199 4.86 -7.56 -8.78
C HIS A 199 5.54 -8.62 -7.93
N LEU A 200 5.22 -8.67 -6.64
CA LEU A 200 5.83 -9.59 -5.68
C LEU A 200 4.85 -10.68 -5.25
N ALA A 201 3.58 -10.34 -5.03
CA ALA A 201 2.55 -11.28 -4.64
C ALA A 201 1.71 -11.67 -5.87
N HIS A 202 2.29 -12.50 -6.74
CA HIS A 202 1.63 -12.90 -8.00
C HIS A 202 0.33 -13.66 -7.77
N GLY A 203 -0.78 -13.12 -8.29
CA GLY A 203 -2.12 -13.67 -8.16
C GLY A 203 -2.85 -13.27 -6.89
N ALA A 204 -2.27 -12.36 -6.08
CA ALA A 204 -2.96 -11.74 -4.96
C ALA A 204 -4.16 -10.95 -5.45
N LYS A 205 -5.27 -11.02 -4.71
CA LYS A 205 -6.49 -10.27 -5.00
C LYS A 205 -6.72 -9.27 -3.87
N ILE A 206 -7.28 -8.13 -4.23
CA ILE A 206 -7.55 -7.04 -3.29
C ILE A 206 -8.96 -7.10 -2.68
N ASP A 207 -9.72 -8.15 -3.01
CA ASP A 207 -11.15 -8.28 -2.72
C ASP A 207 -11.58 -9.72 -2.36
N ASP A 208 -10.67 -10.55 -1.84
CA ASP A 208 -10.96 -11.96 -1.49
C ASP A 208 -10.88 -12.27 0.02
N GLY A 209 -10.67 -11.24 0.84
CA GLY A 209 -10.63 -11.35 2.29
C GLY A 209 -9.35 -11.96 2.85
N LEU A 210 -8.29 -12.10 2.04
CA LEU A 210 -7.04 -12.73 2.43
C LEU A 210 -5.83 -11.88 2.06
N PHE A 211 -4.80 -11.96 2.87
CA PHE A 211 -3.46 -11.49 2.53
C PHE A 211 -2.64 -12.56 1.86
N ASP A 212 -1.76 -12.13 0.98
CA ASP A 212 -0.66 -12.94 0.47
C ASP A 212 0.62 -12.62 1.28
N VAL A 213 1.07 -13.61 2.06
CA VAL A 213 2.22 -13.49 2.96
C VAL A 213 3.43 -14.11 2.31
N LEU A 214 4.48 -13.34 2.11
CA LEU A 214 5.74 -13.78 1.56
C LEU A 214 6.83 -13.73 2.62
N VAL A 215 7.40 -14.89 2.93
CA VAL A 215 8.52 -15.02 3.87
C VAL A 215 9.75 -15.48 3.13
N LEU A 216 10.77 -14.63 3.06
CA LEU A 216 12.08 -14.99 2.53
C LEU A 216 12.93 -15.53 3.69
N GLU A 217 13.01 -16.84 3.79
CA GLU A 217 13.81 -17.52 4.80
C GLU A 217 15.31 -17.48 4.43
N ARG A 218 16.15 -17.44 5.45
CA ARG A 218 17.60 -17.43 5.24
C ARG A 218 18.06 -18.77 4.67
N ARG A 219 18.76 -18.69 3.55
CA ARG A 219 19.50 -19.78 2.92
C ARG A 219 20.92 -19.29 2.58
N ASN A 220 21.66 -20.07 1.82
CA ASN A 220 22.93 -19.62 1.26
C ASN A 220 22.71 -18.29 0.52
N PRO A 221 23.54 -17.22 0.76
CA PRO A 221 23.33 -15.89 0.19
C PRO A 221 23.20 -15.87 -1.33
N ILE A 222 24.00 -16.67 -2.03
CA ILE A 222 23.97 -16.78 -3.50
C ILE A 222 22.64 -17.36 -3.96
N VAL A 223 22.18 -18.42 -3.31
CA VAL A 223 20.89 -19.07 -3.60
C VAL A 223 19.74 -18.11 -3.32
N THR A 224 19.81 -17.34 -2.24
CA THR A 224 18.81 -16.32 -1.88
C THR A 224 18.71 -15.23 -2.94
N CYS A 225 19.86 -14.68 -3.37
CA CYS A 225 19.90 -13.67 -4.43
C CYS A 225 19.33 -14.19 -5.76
N VAL A 226 19.74 -15.40 -6.18
CA VAL A 226 19.24 -16.01 -7.42
C VAL A 226 17.72 -16.23 -7.35
N ASN A 227 17.21 -16.71 -6.21
CA ASN A 227 15.78 -16.93 -6.04
C ASN A 227 14.99 -15.62 -6.01
N MET A 228 15.52 -14.55 -5.39
CA MET A 228 14.90 -13.23 -5.40
C MET A 228 14.81 -12.67 -6.82
N VAL A 229 15.89 -12.74 -7.59
CA VAL A 229 15.89 -12.32 -9.00
C VAL A 229 14.89 -13.15 -9.81
N ARG A 230 14.84 -14.47 -9.62
CA ARG A 230 13.85 -15.33 -10.29
C ARG A 230 12.42 -14.97 -9.91
N HIS A 231 12.18 -14.60 -8.65
CA HIS A 231 10.85 -14.20 -8.18
C HIS A 231 10.40 -12.92 -8.90
N LEU A 232 11.27 -11.94 -9.03
CA LEU A 232 10.98 -10.69 -9.73
C LEU A 232 10.60 -10.88 -11.22
N PHE A 233 11.16 -11.92 -11.87
CA PHE A 233 10.96 -12.14 -13.31
C PHE A 233 10.03 -13.30 -13.68
N ARG A 234 9.84 -14.29 -12.82
CA ARG A 234 9.14 -15.56 -13.15
C ARG A 234 8.12 -16.05 -12.12
N GLY A 235 7.92 -15.34 -11.03
CA GLY A 235 6.74 -15.49 -10.17
C GLY A 235 6.61 -16.70 -9.23
N LYS A 236 7.52 -17.68 -9.13
CA LYS A 236 7.42 -18.76 -8.10
C LYS A 236 8.77 -19.40 -7.77
N PRO A 237 9.61 -18.83 -6.91
CA PRO A 237 10.79 -19.51 -6.40
C PRO A 237 10.44 -20.37 -5.20
N ARG A 238 11.01 -21.58 -5.12
CA ARG A 238 10.88 -22.50 -3.97
C ARG A 238 11.48 -21.99 -2.65
N ALA A 239 12.16 -20.83 -2.67
CA ALA A 239 12.84 -20.27 -1.51
C ALA A 239 12.00 -19.18 -0.78
N ILE A 240 10.87 -18.79 -1.33
CA ILE A 240 9.93 -17.89 -0.68
C ILE A 240 8.74 -18.71 -0.22
N ARG A 241 8.52 -18.73 1.09
CA ARG A 241 7.31 -19.34 1.65
C ARG A 241 6.16 -18.39 1.35
N HIS A 242 5.14 -18.87 0.66
CA HIS A 242 3.94 -18.16 0.34
C HIS A 242 2.78 -18.76 1.12
N LEU A 243 2.12 -17.93 1.92
CA LEU A 243 0.95 -18.28 2.73
C LEU A 243 -0.17 -17.32 2.38
N ARG A 244 -1.41 -17.74 2.60
CA ARG A 244 -2.59 -16.89 2.50
C ARG A 244 -3.37 -16.95 3.80
N SER A 245 -3.74 -15.81 4.35
CA SER A 245 -4.44 -15.75 5.64
C SER A 245 -5.17 -14.43 5.82
N SER A 246 -6.24 -14.46 6.59
CA SER A 246 -6.95 -13.27 7.06
C SER A 246 -6.45 -12.76 8.41
N MET A 247 -5.71 -13.59 9.17
CA MET A 247 -5.21 -13.25 10.51
C MET A 247 -3.80 -13.79 10.72
N ILE A 248 -2.91 -12.89 11.15
CA ILE A 248 -1.51 -13.21 11.37
C ILE A 248 -1.08 -12.58 12.69
N GLU A 249 -0.44 -13.37 13.55
CA GLU A 249 0.22 -12.87 14.76
C GLU A 249 1.73 -13.10 14.62
N ILE A 250 2.52 -12.05 14.87
CA ILE A 250 3.95 -12.07 14.63
C ILE A 250 4.69 -11.55 15.85
N HIS A 251 5.60 -12.36 16.37
CA HIS A 251 6.53 -12.01 17.44
C HIS A 251 7.96 -12.03 16.90
N ALA A 252 8.78 -11.05 17.27
CA ALA A 252 10.20 -11.02 16.98
C ALA A 252 11.00 -11.10 18.27
N GLU A 253 12.14 -11.83 18.25
CA GLU A 253 13.03 -11.90 19.42
C GLU A 253 13.72 -10.57 19.72
N LYS A 254 13.92 -9.75 18.69
CA LYS A 254 14.58 -8.44 18.78
C LYS A 254 13.73 -7.37 18.15
N HIS A 255 14.04 -6.12 18.49
CA HIS A 255 13.46 -4.98 17.80
C HIS A 255 13.85 -5.00 16.32
N GLU A 256 12.86 -4.87 15.45
CA GLU A 256 13.02 -4.78 14.00
C GLU A 256 12.18 -3.60 13.48
N ASP A 257 12.77 -2.84 12.58
CA ASP A 257 12.04 -1.76 11.92
C ASP A 257 10.95 -2.32 11.00
N THR A 258 9.76 -1.80 11.14
CA THR A 258 8.60 -2.19 10.32
C THR A 258 8.16 -1.04 9.42
N ASP A 259 7.52 -1.37 8.32
CA ASP A 259 6.99 -0.42 7.34
C ASP A 259 5.56 -0.77 6.97
N VAL A 260 4.70 0.24 6.95
CA VAL A 260 3.29 0.16 6.57
C VAL A 260 3.03 1.15 5.44
N ASP A 261 2.84 0.67 4.22
CA ASP A 261 2.64 1.48 3.02
C ASP A 261 3.70 2.59 2.80
N GLY A 262 4.97 2.30 3.16
CA GLY A 262 6.08 3.25 3.03
C GLY A 262 6.25 4.21 4.20
N GLN A 263 5.59 3.96 5.33
CA GLN A 263 5.71 4.73 6.57
C GLN A 263 6.18 3.82 7.72
N PRO A 264 6.88 4.35 8.74
CA PRO A 264 7.25 3.56 9.90
C PRO A 264 6.03 2.85 10.49
N GLY A 265 6.13 1.55 10.69
CA GLY A 265 5.06 0.70 11.21
C GLY A 265 5.09 0.54 12.73
N PRO A 266 4.18 -0.26 13.32
CA PRO A 266 4.14 -0.54 14.75
C PRO A 266 5.24 -1.50 15.16
N GLU A 267 5.53 -1.52 16.47
CA GLU A 267 6.44 -2.48 17.09
C GLU A 267 5.78 -3.86 17.25
N PHE A 268 6.62 -4.88 17.48
CA PHE A 268 6.18 -6.23 17.83
C PHE A 268 5.70 -6.30 19.30
N PRO A 269 4.75 -7.20 19.64
CA PRO A 269 4.08 -8.15 18.75
C PRO A 269 3.09 -7.45 17.81
N MET A 270 2.96 -7.98 16.59
CA MET A 270 2.02 -7.47 15.60
C MET A 270 0.83 -8.42 15.43
N PHE A 271 -0.37 -7.86 15.49
CA PHE A 271 -1.63 -8.54 15.20
C PHE A 271 -2.18 -7.95 13.91
N VAL A 272 -2.09 -8.73 12.84
CA VAL A 272 -2.49 -8.32 11.50
C VAL A 272 -3.80 -8.97 11.13
N ARG A 273 -4.78 -8.18 10.68
CA ARG A 273 -6.11 -8.67 10.28
C ARG A 273 -6.51 -8.09 8.93
N CYS A 274 -7.02 -8.93 8.05
CA CYS A 274 -7.69 -8.49 6.83
C CYS A 274 -9.11 -8.07 7.17
N GLN A 275 -9.42 -6.82 6.90
CA GLN A 275 -10.76 -6.26 7.00
C GLN A 275 -11.43 -6.41 5.64
N ALA A 276 -12.05 -7.57 5.42
CA ALA A 276 -12.65 -7.94 4.14
C ALA A 276 -13.72 -6.92 3.70
N GLY A 277 -13.62 -6.42 2.47
CA GLY A 277 -14.56 -5.48 1.88
C GLY A 277 -14.70 -4.15 2.64
N ALA A 278 -13.72 -3.80 3.47
CA ALA A 278 -13.81 -2.65 4.37
C ALA A 278 -13.80 -1.29 3.67
N LEU A 279 -13.30 -1.22 2.44
CA LEU A 279 -13.27 0.00 1.63
C LEU A 279 -14.28 -0.11 0.48
N ARG A 280 -15.07 0.93 0.28
CA ARG A 280 -16.06 1.04 -0.79
C ARG A 280 -15.49 1.92 -1.90
N VAL A 281 -15.06 1.33 -3.00
CA VAL A 281 -14.32 2.03 -4.05
C VAL A 281 -15.15 2.16 -5.32
N LEU A 282 -15.17 3.35 -5.93
CA LEU A 282 -15.74 3.59 -7.27
C LEU A 282 -14.69 3.31 -8.36
N ARG A 283 -14.99 2.32 -9.23
CA ARG A 283 -14.08 1.94 -10.33
C ARG A 283 -14.81 1.42 -11.58
#